data_1dac1ceac1ad86d954da2c129a478535
#
_entry.id   1dac1ceac1ad86d954da2c129a478535
#
_cell.length_a   1.000
_cell.length_b   1.000
_cell.length_c   1.000
_cell.angle_alpha   90.00
_cell.angle_beta   90.00
_cell.angle_gamma   90.00
#
_symmetry.space_group_name_H-M   'P 1'
#
loop_
_entity.id
_entity.type
_entity.pdbx_description
1 polymer ?
#
loop_
_entity_poly.entity_id
_entity_poly.type
_entity_poly.pdbx_seq_one_letter_code
_entity_poly.pdbx_strand_id
1 'polypeptide(L)'
;MAMCDMLEVEDGPDSCVATCFGGGMGRNNLICGAISGCLMGIGVKLNRTSPTQSELKELAYSISKEYISAFEKENGSLYCTELCGCNMSTQEGLARYNDKKVHFTFCKPMVEKAVETAFDITNKNVNV
;
A
#
# COMPACT_ATOMS: atom_id res chain seq x y z
N MET A 1 -8.66 -4.80 6.09
CA MET A 1 -7.37 -4.51 5.37
C MET A 1 -6.23 -4.63 6.37
N ALA A 2 -5.14 -5.32 5.98
CA ALA A 2 -4.00 -5.62 6.87
C ALA A 2 -3.44 -4.39 7.60
N MET A 3 -3.35 -3.25 6.91
CA MET A 3 -2.87 -2.02 7.52
C MET A 3 -3.82 -1.48 8.59
N CYS A 4 -5.11 -1.63 8.40
CA CYS A 4 -6.11 -1.22 9.39
C CYS A 4 -6.01 -2.09 10.64
N ASP A 5 -5.82 -3.40 10.48
CA ASP A 5 -5.66 -4.32 11.60
C ASP A 5 -4.44 -3.95 12.45
N MET A 6 -3.30 -3.70 11.82
CA MET A 6 -2.08 -3.32 12.53
C MET A 6 -2.19 -1.97 13.25
N LEU A 7 -2.95 -1.04 12.69
CA LEU A 7 -3.17 0.28 13.27
C LEU A 7 -4.37 0.35 14.23
N GLU A 8 -5.00 -0.79 14.50
CA GLU A 8 -6.20 -0.89 15.35
C GLU A 8 -7.32 0.04 14.89
N VAL A 9 -7.51 0.11 13.57
CA VAL A 9 -8.55 0.91 12.93
C VAL A 9 -9.66 -0.04 12.46
N GLU A 10 -10.90 0.26 12.80
CA GLU A 10 -12.02 -0.55 12.36
C GLU A 10 -12.08 -0.63 10.83
N ASP A 11 -12.15 -1.86 10.32
CA ASP A 11 -12.33 -2.14 8.90
C ASP A 11 -13.83 -2.06 8.60
N GLY A 12 -14.30 -0.84 8.37
CA GLY A 12 -15.71 -0.58 8.10
C GLY A 12 -16.06 -0.67 6.61
N PRO A 13 -17.29 -0.30 6.24
CA PRO A 13 -17.75 -0.31 4.83
C PRO A 13 -16.88 0.58 3.92
N ASP A 14 -16.12 1.49 4.49
CA ASP A 14 -15.21 2.37 3.76
C ASP A 14 -13.99 1.64 3.18
N SER A 15 -13.67 0.44 3.67
CA SER A 15 -12.58 -0.38 3.11
C SER A 15 -12.82 -0.74 1.64
N CYS A 16 -14.08 -0.79 1.21
CA CYS A 16 -14.45 -1.06 -0.18
C CYS A 16 -13.97 0.00 -1.17
N VAL A 17 -13.72 1.24 -0.71
CA VAL A 17 -13.23 2.32 -1.58
C VAL A 17 -11.85 2.02 -2.15
N ALA A 18 -11.09 1.15 -1.51
CA ALA A 18 -9.76 0.76 -1.94
C ALA A 18 -9.74 -0.29 -3.06
N THR A 19 -10.87 -0.91 -3.39
CA THR A 19 -10.94 -2.03 -4.34
C THR A 19 -10.33 -1.70 -5.71
N CYS A 20 -10.59 -0.49 -6.22
CA CYS A 20 -10.11 -0.07 -7.53
C CYS A 20 -8.59 0.17 -7.60
N PHE A 21 -7.90 0.25 -6.48
CA PHE A 21 -6.44 0.45 -6.44
C PHE A 21 -5.65 -0.84 -6.57
N GLY A 22 -6.28 -2.00 -6.45
CA GLY A 22 -5.62 -3.29 -6.64
C GLY A 22 -5.18 -3.52 -8.09
N GLY A 23 -4.15 -4.36 -8.27
CA GLY A 23 -3.63 -4.66 -9.61
C GLY A 23 -2.96 -3.48 -10.32
N GLY A 24 -2.43 -2.54 -9.58
CA GLY A 24 -1.86 -1.32 -10.17
C GLY A 24 -2.93 -0.41 -10.75
N MET A 25 -3.94 -0.09 -9.95
CA MET A 25 -5.11 0.70 -10.31
C MET A 25 -5.98 0.02 -11.37
N GLY A 26 -6.66 -1.05 -10.95
CA GLY A 26 -7.59 -1.77 -11.82
C GLY A 26 -6.91 -2.51 -12.97
N ARG A 27 -5.74 -3.07 -12.72
CA ARG A 27 -4.92 -3.80 -13.72
C ARG A 27 -4.36 -2.91 -14.83
N ASN A 28 -4.10 -1.64 -14.52
CA ASN A 28 -3.49 -0.68 -15.45
C ASN A 28 -1.97 -0.57 -15.32
N ASN A 29 -1.33 -1.46 -14.57
CA ASN A 29 0.13 -1.51 -14.44
C ASN A 29 0.74 -0.24 -13.81
N LEU A 30 -0.03 0.46 -13.02
CA LEU A 30 0.41 1.67 -12.31
C LEU A 30 0.94 1.33 -10.91
N ILE A 31 0.80 2.24 -9.98
CA ILE A 31 1.31 2.09 -8.61
C ILE A 31 0.74 0.83 -7.94
N CYS A 32 1.61 0.06 -7.30
CA CYS A 32 1.23 -1.14 -6.58
C CYS A 32 0.17 -0.84 -5.51
N GLY A 33 -0.86 -1.68 -5.45
CA GLY A 33 -1.94 -1.55 -4.48
C GLY A 33 -1.48 -1.63 -3.02
N ALA A 34 -0.34 -2.28 -2.75
CA ALA A 34 0.27 -2.29 -1.43
C ALA A 34 0.63 -0.88 -0.97
N ILE A 35 1.17 -0.05 -1.87
CA ILE A 35 1.51 1.35 -1.57
C ILE A 35 0.25 2.16 -1.30
N SER A 36 -0.72 2.09 -2.21
CA SER A 36 -1.97 2.83 -2.09
C SER A 36 -2.72 2.48 -0.80
N GLY A 37 -2.82 1.18 -0.49
CA GLY A 37 -3.47 0.70 0.72
C GLY A 37 -2.76 1.14 2.00
N CYS A 38 -1.43 1.10 2.02
CA CYS A 38 -0.66 1.58 3.17
C CYS A 38 -0.80 3.09 3.36
N LEU A 39 -0.77 3.86 2.28
CA LEU A 39 -0.97 5.31 2.37
C LEU A 39 -2.36 5.68 2.91
N MET A 40 -3.39 4.93 2.50
CA MET A 40 -4.74 5.10 3.07
C MET A 40 -4.76 4.82 4.57
N GLY A 41 -4.15 3.71 5.00
CA GLY A 41 -4.06 3.36 6.42
C GLY A 41 -3.30 4.39 7.23
N ILE A 42 -2.19 4.91 6.71
CA ILE A 42 -1.43 6.01 7.32
C ILE A 42 -2.33 7.24 7.49
N GLY A 43 -3.05 7.63 6.43
CA GLY A 43 -3.96 8.77 6.49
C GLY A 43 -5.02 8.64 7.57
N VAL A 44 -5.64 7.46 7.69
CA VAL A 44 -6.64 7.19 8.72
C VAL A 44 -6.02 7.30 10.12
N LYS A 45 -4.84 6.72 10.33
CA LYS A 45 -4.14 6.79 11.63
C LYS A 45 -3.82 8.23 12.01
N LEU A 46 -3.27 9.00 11.09
CA LEU A 46 -2.87 10.39 11.34
C LEU A 46 -4.06 11.29 11.64
N ASN A 47 -5.18 11.09 10.94
CA ASN A 47 -6.40 11.88 11.17
C ASN A 47 -6.94 11.74 12.59
N ARG A 48 -6.56 10.68 13.30
CA ARG A 48 -6.95 10.47 14.70
C ARG A 48 -5.98 11.11 15.71
N THR A 49 -4.78 11.47 15.26
CA THR A 49 -3.70 11.93 16.15
C THR A 49 -3.34 13.40 16.00
N SER A 50 -3.67 14.02 14.88
CA SER A 50 -3.29 15.42 14.60
C SER A 50 -4.37 16.41 14.95
N PRO A 51 -4.02 17.50 15.64
CA PRO A 51 -4.98 18.50 16.10
C PRO A 51 -5.49 19.46 15.02
N THR A 52 -4.73 19.64 13.93
CA THR A 52 -5.12 20.56 12.85
C THR A 52 -4.93 19.95 11.47
N GLN A 53 -5.75 20.40 10.50
CA GLN A 53 -5.67 19.93 9.12
C GLN A 53 -4.34 20.30 8.44
N SER A 54 -3.77 21.45 8.77
CA SER A 54 -2.50 21.89 8.19
C SER A 54 -1.34 21.02 8.65
N GLU A 55 -1.24 20.78 9.96
CA GLU A 55 -0.22 19.90 10.54
C GLU A 55 -0.37 18.46 10.05
N LEU A 56 -1.61 17.97 9.96
CA LEU A 56 -1.92 16.65 9.43
C LEU A 56 -1.38 16.47 8.02
N LYS A 57 -1.62 17.44 7.15
CA LYS A 57 -1.20 17.38 5.75
C LYS A 57 0.33 17.31 5.62
N GLU A 58 1.05 18.17 6.30
CA GLU A 58 2.51 18.20 6.25
C GLU A 58 3.13 16.91 6.80
N LEU A 59 2.62 16.43 7.92
CA LEU A 59 3.05 15.18 8.53
C LEU A 59 2.75 13.98 7.60
N ALA A 60 1.55 13.92 7.05
CA ALA A 60 1.16 12.86 6.12
C ALA A 60 2.06 12.83 4.88
N TYR A 61 2.37 13.98 4.31
CA TYR A 61 3.24 14.07 3.14
C TYR A 61 4.68 13.66 3.46
N SER A 62 5.19 14.04 4.61
CA SER A 62 6.53 13.64 5.07
C SER A 62 6.62 12.12 5.25
N ILE A 63 5.65 11.52 5.94
CA ILE A 63 5.59 10.07 6.13
C ILE A 63 5.42 9.34 4.80
N SER A 64 4.59 9.86 3.90
CA SER A 64 4.39 9.26 2.57
C SER A 64 5.67 9.25 1.75
N LYS A 65 6.45 10.32 1.77
CA LYS A 65 7.75 10.37 1.08
C LYS A 65 8.72 9.34 1.63
N GLU A 66 8.83 9.25 2.94
CA GLU A 66 9.69 8.27 3.60
C GLU A 66 9.26 6.83 3.28
N TYR A 67 7.96 6.55 3.35
CA TYR A 67 7.42 5.24 3.07
C TYR A 67 7.62 4.80 1.61
N ILE A 68 7.28 5.65 0.65
CA ILE A 68 7.45 5.36 -0.78
C ILE A 68 8.93 5.11 -1.10
N SER A 69 9.83 5.92 -0.56
CA SER A 69 11.27 5.76 -0.73
C SER A 69 11.75 4.42 -0.16
N ALA A 70 11.30 4.04 1.03
CA ALA A 70 11.64 2.77 1.66
C ALA A 70 11.10 1.58 0.85
N PHE A 71 9.86 1.66 0.38
CA PHE A 71 9.26 0.61 -0.45
C PHE A 71 10.04 0.40 -1.75
N GLU A 72 10.37 1.48 -2.45
CA GLU A 72 11.13 1.40 -3.70
C GLU A 72 12.52 0.79 -3.46
N LYS A 73 13.19 1.18 -2.39
CA LYS A 73 14.51 0.65 -2.02
C LYS A 73 14.45 -0.84 -1.71
N GLU A 74 13.40 -1.30 -1.02
CA GLU A 74 13.23 -2.72 -0.66
C GLU A 74 12.86 -3.59 -1.86
N ASN A 75 12.03 -3.08 -2.76
CA ASN A 75 11.39 -3.86 -3.81
C ASN A 75 11.89 -3.56 -5.24
N GLY A 76 12.63 -2.49 -5.43
CA GLY A 76 13.23 -2.10 -6.72
C GLY A 76 12.31 -1.33 -7.66
N SER A 77 11.02 -1.24 -7.37
CA SER A 77 10.04 -0.50 -8.18
C SER A 77 8.81 -0.13 -7.36
N LEU A 78 8.01 0.79 -7.87
CA LEU A 78 6.69 1.17 -7.33
C LEU A 78 5.54 0.61 -8.18
N TYR A 79 5.84 0.10 -9.38
CA TYR A 79 4.85 -0.25 -10.39
C TYR A 79 4.50 -1.73 -10.36
N CYS A 80 3.19 -2.02 -10.46
CA CYS A 80 2.65 -3.37 -10.37
C CYS A 80 3.33 -4.35 -11.35
N THR A 81 3.43 -3.97 -12.62
CA THR A 81 4.01 -4.84 -13.66
C THR A 81 5.49 -5.14 -13.41
N GLU A 82 6.27 -4.15 -13.00
CA GLU A 82 7.68 -4.34 -12.70
C GLU A 82 7.90 -5.20 -11.45
N LEU A 83 7.03 -5.06 -10.46
CA LEU A 83 7.11 -5.84 -9.23
C LEU A 83 6.72 -7.29 -9.45
N CYS A 84 5.54 -7.55 -10.01
CA CYS A 84 5.04 -8.93 -10.17
C CYS A 84 5.52 -9.64 -11.44
N GLY A 85 6.09 -8.90 -12.39
CA GLY A 85 6.58 -9.46 -13.67
C GLY A 85 5.48 -9.85 -14.65
N CYS A 86 4.24 -9.43 -14.41
CA CYS A 86 3.10 -9.77 -15.25
C CYS A 86 2.34 -8.51 -15.69
N ASN A 87 2.09 -8.37 -16.99
CA ASN A 87 1.23 -7.31 -17.51
C ASN A 87 -0.23 -7.75 -17.43
N MET A 88 -0.91 -7.42 -16.34
CA MET A 88 -2.30 -7.84 -16.10
C MET A 88 -3.34 -7.09 -16.96
N SER A 89 -2.93 -6.08 -17.74
CA SER A 89 -3.82 -5.43 -18.70
C SER A 89 -4.03 -6.27 -19.97
N THR A 90 -3.21 -7.31 -20.18
CA THR A 90 -3.33 -8.25 -21.28
C THR A 90 -3.88 -9.59 -20.80
N GLN A 91 -4.55 -10.34 -21.69
CA GLN A 91 -5.05 -11.68 -21.37
C GLN A 91 -3.90 -12.63 -21.04
N GLU A 92 -2.81 -12.56 -21.80
CA GLU A 92 -1.61 -13.40 -21.57
C GLU A 92 -0.96 -13.11 -20.21
N GLY A 93 -0.80 -11.84 -19.87
CA GLY A 93 -0.21 -11.44 -18.58
C GLY A 93 -1.09 -11.84 -17.39
N LEU A 94 -2.40 -11.69 -17.51
CA LEU A 94 -3.33 -12.10 -16.46
C LEU A 94 -3.35 -13.63 -16.30
N ALA A 95 -3.34 -14.38 -17.41
CA ALA A 95 -3.26 -15.83 -17.36
C ALA A 95 -1.97 -16.29 -16.67
N ARG A 96 -0.84 -15.69 -17.03
CA ARG A 96 0.46 -15.98 -16.41
C ARG A 96 0.46 -15.68 -14.90
N TYR A 97 -0.13 -14.56 -14.51
CA TYR A 97 -0.27 -14.18 -13.10
C TYR A 97 -1.06 -15.25 -12.32
N ASN A 98 -2.17 -15.71 -12.88
CA ASN A 98 -3.02 -16.72 -12.26
C ASN A 98 -2.37 -18.11 -12.25
N ASP A 99 -1.79 -18.55 -13.36
CA ASP A 99 -1.18 -19.87 -13.51
C ASP A 99 0.02 -20.05 -12.57
N LYS A 100 0.83 -19.03 -12.42
CA LYS A 100 1.99 -19.02 -11.52
C LYS A 100 1.64 -18.68 -10.08
N LYS A 101 0.38 -18.42 -9.79
CA LYS A 101 -0.10 -18.04 -8.45
C LYS A 101 0.70 -16.88 -7.86
N VAL A 102 1.01 -15.88 -8.70
CA VAL A 102 1.85 -14.73 -8.30
C VAL A 102 1.30 -13.99 -7.11
N HIS A 103 -0.04 -13.92 -7.00
CA HIS A 103 -0.69 -13.31 -5.84
C HIS A 103 -0.23 -13.95 -4.52
N PHE A 104 -0.12 -15.26 -4.46
CA PHE A 104 0.24 -15.98 -3.23
C PHE A 104 1.75 -16.09 -3.03
N THR A 105 2.52 -16.27 -4.11
CA THR A 105 3.96 -16.53 -4.02
C THR A 105 4.79 -15.24 -3.94
N PHE A 106 4.30 -14.14 -4.48
CA PHE A 106 5.03 -12.88 -4.54
C PHE A 106 4.26 -11.73 -3.89
N CYS A 107 3.03 -11.43 -4.34
CA CYS A 107 2.31 -10.23 -3.89
C CYS A 107 1.97 -10.27 -2.40
N LYS A 108 1.48 -11.39 -1.90
CA LYS A 108 1.09 -11.52 -0.50
C LYS A 108 2.25 -11.29 0.48
N PRO A 109 3.41 -11.98 0.35
CA PRO A 109 4.57 -11.69 1.21
C PRO A 109 5.06 -10.26 1.09
N MET A 110 5.03 -9.69 -0.11
CA MET A 110 5.42 -8.29 -0.34
C MET A 110 4.48 -7.33 0.39
N VAL A 111 3.17 -7.56 0.32
CA VAL A 111 2.16 -6.75 1.03
C VAL A 111 2.38 -6.82 2.54
N GLU A 112 2.62 -7.99 3.08
CA GLU A 112 2.90 -8.16 4.51
C GLU A 112 4.11 -7.33 4.94
N LYS A 113 5.20 -7.39 4.19
CA LYS A 113 6.40 -6.59 4.42
C LYS A 113 6.14 -5.09 4.28
N ALA A 114 5.37 -4.70 3.26
CA ALA A 114 5.00 -3.31 3.02
C ALA A 114 4.21 -2.72 4.18
N VAL A 115 3.29 -3.49 4.76
CA VAL A 115 2.49 -3.09 5.92
C VAL A 115 3.38 -2.91 7.15
N GLU A 116 4.31 -3.83 7.42
CA GLU A 116 5.27 -3.70 8.51
C GLU A 116 6.11 -2.43 8.38
N THR A 117 6.64 -2.16 7.20
CA THR A 117 7.43 -0.95 6.93
C THR A 117 6.61 0.33 7.15
N ALA A 118 5.39 0.36 6.67
CA ALA A 118 4.48 1.49 6.86
C ALA A 118 4.15 1.72 8.34
N PHE A 119 3.90 0.63 9.08
CA PHE A 119 3.63 0.67 10.51
C PHE A 119 4.81 1.26 11.29
N ASP A 120 6.02 0.75 11.04
CA ASP A 120 7.23 1.19 11.72
C ASP A 120 7.53 2.67 11.47
N ILE A 121 7.44 3.11 10.20
CA ILE A 121 7.66 4.52 9.84
C ILE A 121 6.60 5.42 10.48
N THR A 122 5.35 5.02 10.46
CA THR A 122 4.27 5.80 11.05
C THR A 122 4.47 5.98 12.56
N ASN A 123 4.73 4.90 13.27
CA ASN A 123 4.92 4.96 14.72
C ASN A 123 6.16 5.75 15.12
N LYS A 124 7.23 5.65 14.36
CA LYS A 124 8.46 6.44 14.60
C LYS A 124 8.17 7.95 14.53
N ASN A 125 7.27 8.38 13.64
CA ASN A 125 6.99 9.79 13.38
C ASN A 125 5.83 10.36 14.19
N VAL A 126 4.97 9.53 14.77
CA VAL A 126 3.75 9.98 15.44
C VAL A 126 3.88 10.02 16.96
N ASN A 127 4.93 9.49 17.56
CA ASN A 127 5.14 9.46 19.02
C ASN A 127 3.90 9.00 19.80
N VAL A 128 3.46 7.80 19.51
CA VAL A 128 2.32 7.21 20.23
C VAL A 128 2.80 6.49 21.47
#